data_58ff77a9bb896fe1a26e207715e87c2a
#
_entry.id   58ff77a9bb896fe1a26e207715e87c2a
#
_cell.length_a   1.000
_cell.length_b   1.000
_cell.length_c   1.000
_cell.angle_alpha   90.00
_cell.angle_beta   90.00
_cell.angle_gamma   90.00
#
_symmetry.space_group_name_H-M   'P 1'
#
loop_
_entity.id
_entity.type
_entity.pdbx_description
1 polymer ?
#
loop_
_entity_poly.entity_id
_entity_poly.type
_entity_poly.pdbx_seq_one_letter_code
_entity_poly.pdbx_strand_id
1 'polypeptide(L)'
;MKHIKYWASLLTGAVILASLYGCTLPFTNDNSSDSSTEISYTAFDNKATDTEDIINFIIEAMSDNQTSCNIFVPDPDLIDANEWLTRISGIEQIKCEYRRIKDGYNLVVTFECWDNYAIIKAFNSGNTSQLNSRQVELYNKYIEVLAEVTSPARSDYENELAIHDYLVSHITYIDNGGSTFNAYDAMIRLYAAVIQKVSKHLWIC
;
A
#
# COMPACT_ATOMS: atom_id res chain seq x y z
N MET A 1 -18.63 -12.10 -16.47
CA MET A 1 -18.14 -10.88 -15.81
C MET A 1 -17.87 -11.01 -14.30
N LYS A 2 -18.48 -11.96 -13.56
CA LYS A 2 -18.21 -12.14 -12.12
C LYS A 2 -16.78 -12.68 -11.81
N HIS A 3 -16.20 -13.47 -12.68
CA HIS A 3 -14.90 -14.11 -12.46
C HIS A 3 -13.68 -13.20 -12.68
N ILE A 4 -13.80 -12.17 -13.51
CA ILE A 4 -12.69 -11.24 -13.80
C ILE A 4 -12.28 -10.43 -12.56
N LYS A 5 -13.19 -10.24 -11.59
CA LYS A 5 -12.92 -9.44 -10.38
C LYS A 5 -11.82 -10.03 -9.46
N TYR A 6 -11.64 -11.34 -9.47
CA TYR A 6 -10.62 -12.01 -8.64
C TYR A 6 -9.21 -11.91 -9.22
N TRP A 7 -9.10 -11.75 -10.54
CA TRP A 7 -7.83 -11.76 -11.28
C TRP A 7 -7.02 -10.47 -11.10
N ALA A 8 -7.70 -9.34 -10.92
CA ALA A 8 -7.05 -8.05 -10.66
C ALA A 8 -6.24 -8.08 -9.35
N SER A 9 -6.69 -8.84 -8.35
CA SER A 9 -5.97 -9.00 -7.09
C SER A 9 -4.68 -9.81 -7.21
N LEU A 10 -4.59 -10.70 -8.20
CA LEU A 10 -3.44 -11.58 -8.40
C LEU A 10 -2.28 -10.92 -9.13
N LEU A 11 -2.56 -10.05 -10.10
CA LEU A 11 -1.51 -9.25 -10.73
C LEU A 11 -0.77 -8.37 -9.72
N THR A 12 -1.43 -7.99 -8.63
CA THR A 12 -0.83 -7.19 -7.55
C THR A 12 -0.07 -8.04 -6.54
N GLY A 13 -0.48 -9.27 -6.28
CA GLY A 13 0.17 -10.18 -5.33
C GLY A 13 1.59 -10.58 -5.75
N ALA A 14 1.84 -10.74 -7.04
CA ALA A 14 3.17 -11.12 -7.55
C ALA A 14 4.21 -9.99 -7.43
N VAL A 15 3.78 -8.72 -7.36
CA VAL A 15 4.67 -7.56 -7.22
C VAL A 15 4.94 -7.19 -5.75
N ILE A 16 4.04 -7.56 -4.82
CA ILE A 16 4.10 -7.17 -3.41
C ILE A 16 5.14 -7.99 -2.59
N LEU A 17 5.54 -9.19 -3.03
CA LEU A 17 6.48 -10.03 -2.27
C LEU A 17 7.91 -9.47 -2.15
N ALA A 18 8.23 -8.35 -2.81
CA ALA A 18 9.57 -7.76 -2.81
C ALA A 18 9.75 -6.55 -1.85
N SER A 19 8.73 -6.07 -1.17
CA SER A 19 8.78 -4.75 -0.48
C SER A 19 8.95 -4.79 1.05
N LEU A 20 9.42 -5.89 1.63
CA LEU A 20 9.64 -5.99 3.08
C LEU A 20 11.03 -5.56 3.53
N TYR A 21 11.52 -4.37 3.20
CA TYR A 21 12.72 -3.83 3.85
C TYR A 21 12.65 -2.32 4.08
N GLY A 22 12.38 -2.00 5.34
CA GLY A 22 13.09 -1.03 6.17
C GLY A 22 13.22 0.41 5.66
N CYS A 23 12.20 1.23 5.85
CA CYS A 23 12.42 2.65 6.12
C CYS A 23 12.46 2.85 7.64
N THR A 24 13.63 3.16 8.18
CA THR A 24 13.75 3.74 9.52
C THR A 24 13.21 5.16 9.43
N LEU A 25 12.03 5.37 9.98
CA LEU A 25 11.45 6.70 10.13
C LEU A 25 12.31 7.51 11.12
N PRO A 26 12.67 8.75 10.81
CA PRO A 26 13.23 9.63 11.82
C PRO A 26 12.13 9.97 12.82
N PHE A 27 12.16 9.34 13.98
CA PHE A 27 11.37 9.78 15.13
C PHE A 27 11.94 11.12 15.61
N THR A 28 11.30 12.20 15.21
CA THR A 28 11.54 13.49 15.87
C THR A 28 10.69 13.53 17.12
N ASN A 29 11.30 13.15 18.24
CA ASN A 29 10.73 13.35 19.55
C ASN A 29 10.96 14.82 19.93
N ASP A 30 10.17 15.73 19.38
CA ASP A 30 10.15 17.12 19.82
C ASP A 30 9.43 17.20 21.17
N ASN A 31 10.20 16.99 22.22
CA ASN A 31 9.85 17.42 23.57
C ASN A 31 9.88 18.96 23.65
N SER A 32 9.02 19.64 22.93
CA SER A 32 8.76 21.06 23.15
C SER A 32 7.61 21.22 24.10
N SER A 33 7.97 21.71 25.26
CA SER A 33 7.15 22.07 26.38
C SER A 33 5.88 22.85 26.04
N ASP A 34 4.77 22.36 26.59
CA ASP A 34 3.74 23.11 27.26
C ASP A 34 3.00 24.22 26.50
N SER A 35 2.02 23.78 25.70
CA SER A 35 0.74 24.45 25.66
C SER A 35 -0.33 23.37 25.51
N SER A 36 -0.91 22.95 26.62
CA SER A 36 -2.08 22.08 26.66
C SER A 36 -3.23 22.79 25.94
N THR A 37 -3.38 22.50 24.65
CA THR A 37 -4.59 22.86 23.94
C THR A 37 -5.73 22.06 24.59
N GLU A 38 -6.78 22.71 25.07
CA GLU A 38 -7.96 22.09 25.71
C GLU A 38 -8.82 21.31 24.69
N ILE A 39 -8.19 20.50 23.83
CA ILE A 39 -8.92 19.58 22.96
C ILE A 39 -9.33 18.40 23.84
N SER A 40 -10.62 18.29 24.08
CA SER A 40 -11.21 17.20 24.85
C SER A 40 -11.40 15.94 24.01
N TYR A 41 -11.34 14.78 24.66
CA TYR A 41 -11.69 13.46 24.09
C TYR A 41 -13.00 13.47 23.29
N THR A 42 -13.97 14.30 23.68
CA THR A 42 -15.27 14.40 23.00
C THR A 42 -15.22 15.07 21.62
N ALA A 43 -14.10 15.72 21.26
CA ALA A 43 -13.92 16.39 19.97
C ALA A 43 -13.49 15.45 18.84
N PHE A 44 -13.26 14.16 19.13
CA PHE A 44 -12.82 13.17 18.14
C PHE A 44 -13.96 12.24 17.75
N ASP A 45 -14.19 12.09 16.45
CA ASP A 45 -15.09 11.07 15.91
C ASP A 45 -14.41 9.68 16.00
N ASN A 46 -13.11 9.59 15.66
CA ASN A 46 -12.33 8.38 15.72
C ASN A 46 -11.63 8.26 17.07
N LYS A 47 -11.96 7.23 17.83
CA LYS A 47 -11.39 6.95 19.15
C LYS A 47 -10.91 5.53 19.20
N ALA A 48 -9.59 5.36 19.16
CA ALA A 48 -8.97 4.05 19.24
C ALA A 48 -8.88 3.60 20.70
N THR A 49 -9.16 2.35 20.95
CA THR A 49 -8.93 1.67 22.24
C THR A 49 -7.80 0.64 22.14
N ASP A 50 -7.50 0.22 20.92
CA ASP A 50 -6.41 -0.71 20.59
C ASP A 50 -5.85 -0.43 19.19
N THR A 51 -4.84 -1.19 18.78
CA THR A 51 -4.21 -1.09 17.46
C THR A 51 -5.16 -1.42 16.32
N GLU A 52 -6.12 -2.33 16.54
CA GLU A 52 -7.09 -2.73 15.52
C GLU A 52 -8.03 -1.57 15.14
N ASP A 53 -8.45 -0.80 16.12
CA ASP A 53 -9.25 0.41 15.89
C ASP A 53 -8.49 1.40 14.98
N ILE A 54 -7.19 1.62 15.25
CA ILE A 54 -6.34 2.51 14.45
C ILE A 54 -6.28 2.02 13.00
N ILE A 55 -6.02 0.72 12.81
CA ILE A 55 -5.96 0.10 11.49
C ILE A 55 -7.29 0.27 10.75
N ASN A 56 -8.41 0.03 11.42
CA ASN A 56 -9.73 0.17 10.83
C ASN A 56 -10.02 1.62 10.39
N PHE A 57 -9.67 2.62 11.19
CA PHE A 57 -9.83 4.03 10.82
C PHE A 57 -8.97 4.42 9.62
N ILE A 58 -7.74 3.89 9.51
CA ILE A 58 -6.90 4.10 8.33
C ILE A 58 -7.53 3.46 7.09
N ILE A 59 -8.01 2.23 7.19
CA ILE A 59 -8.68 1.52 6.09
C ILE A 59 -9.96 2.24 5.64
N GLU A 60 -10.74 2.74 6.58
CA GLU A 60 -11.94 3.53 6.29
C GLU A 60 -11.59 4.81 5.53
N ALA A 61 -10.60 5.57 6.03
CA ALA A 61 -10.11 6.77 5.36
C ALA A 61 -9.61 6.47 3.93
N MET A 62 -8.86 5.37 3.72
CA MET A 62 -8.45 4.91 2.38
C MET A 62 -9.67 4.61 1.50
N SER A 63 -10.68 3.96 2.06
CA SER A 63 -11.91 3.61 1.34
C SER A 63 -12.69 4.85 0.89
N ASP A 64 -12.62 5.92 1.67
CA ASP A 64 -13.23 7.22 1.38
C ASP A 64 -12.35 8.14 0.52
N ASN A 65 -11.23 7.63 -0.04
CA ASN A 65 -10.24 8.38 -0.81
C ASN A 65 -9.60 9.55 -0.03
N GLN A 66 -9.56 9.46 1.27
CA GLN A 66 -8.78 10.37 2.10
C GLN A 66 -7.30 9.94 2.09
N THR A 67 -6.42 10.88 2.39
CA THR A 67 -4.97 10.65 2.50
C THR A 67 -4.49 10.82 3.94
N SER A 68 -5.41 11.10 4.86
CA SER A 68 -5.11 11.26 6.28
C SER A 68 -6.34 10.97 7.13
N CYS A 69 -6.11 10.58 8.37
CA CYS A 69 -7.14 10.50 9.39
C CYS A 69 -6.63 11.04 10.72
N ASN A 70 -7.58 11.49 11.55
CA ASN A 70 -7.33 12.06 12.86
C ASN A 70 -7.96 11.16 13.91
N ILE A 71 -7.17 10.69 14.88
CA ILE A 71 -7.57 9.64 15.81
C ILE A 71 -7.20 10.06 17.24
N PHE A 72 -8.13 9.91 18.18
CA PHE A 72 -7.80 9.94 19.59
C PHE A 72 -7.20 8.59 20.01
N VAL A 73 -6.06 8.63 20.72
CA VAL A 73 -5.37 7.46 21.24
C VAL A 73 -5.10 7.67 22.74
N PRO A 74 -5.57 6.78 23.62
CA PRO A 74 -5.37 6.94 25.05
C PRO A 74 -3.94 6.70 25.50
N ASP A 75 -3.22 5.81 24.79
CA ASP A 75 -1.88 5.35 25.11
C ASP A 75 -0.97 5.47 23.87
N PRO A 76 0.20 6.14 23.95
CA PRO A 76 1.12 6.26 22.84
C PRO A 76 1.75 4.92 22.45
N ASP A 77 1.75 3.90 23.30
CA ASP A 77 2.28 2.57 23.01
C ASP A 77 1.45 1.84 21.91
N LEU A 78 0.25 2.35 21.60
CA LEU A 78 -0.56 1.87 20.48
C LEU A 78 -0.09 2.41 19.12
N ILE A 79 0.86 3.37 19.10
CA ILE A 79 1.31 4.04 17.89
C ILE A 79 2.52 3.30 17.31
N ASP A 80 2.27 2.37 16.38
CA ASP A 80 3.31 1.65 15.64
C ASP A 80 3.04 1.66 14.12
N ALA A 81 3.62 2.65 13.45
CA ALA A 81 3.49 2.79 12.00
C ALA A 81 4.05 1.60 11.21
N ASN A 82 5.05 0.89 11.75
CA ASN A 82 5.62 -0.28 11.09
C ASN A 82 4.65 -1.47 11.14
N GLU A 83 3.98 -1.66 12.27
CA GLU A 83 2.92 -2.67 12.39
C GLU A 83 1.81 -2.38 11.37
N TRP A 84 1.36 -1.13 11.26
CA TRP A 84 0.28 -0.78 10.33
C TRP A 84 0.67 -0.98 8.87
N LEU A 85 1.92 -0.61 8.48
CA LEU A 85 2.44 -0.87 7.13
C LEU A 85 2.46 -2.36 6.78
N THR A 86 2.69 -3.24 7.75
CA THR A 86 2.72 -4.69 7.51
C THR A 86 1.31 -5.29 7.43
N ARG A 87 0.33 -4.67 8.06
CA ARG A 87 -1.04 -5.19 8.18
C ARG A 87 -2.02 -4.59 7.18
N ILE A 88 -1.77 -3.36 6.70
CA ILE A 88 -2.65 -2.68 5.75
C ILE A 88 -2.06 -2.80 4.35
N SER A 89 -2.71 -3.58 3.50
CA SER A 89 -2.32 -3.68 2.11
C SER A 89 -2.73 -2.42 1.33
N GLY A 90 -1.86 -1.98 0.42
CA GLY A 90 -2.15 -0.83 -0.46
C GLY A 90 -1.52 0.49 -0.01
N ILE A 91 -0.92 0.57 1.17
CA ILE A 91 -0.16 1.74 1.61
C ILE A 91 1.29 1.63 1.12
N GLU A 92 1.79 2.67 0.49
CA GLU A 92 3.19 2.84 0.08
C GLU A 92 4.01 3.50 1.19
N GLN A 93 3.47 4.56 1.78
CA GLN A 93 4.11 5.32 2.84
C GLN A 93 3.09 5.71 3.91
N ILE A 94 3.55 5.77 5.15
CA ILE A 94 2.76 6.24 6.27
C ILE A 94 3.62 7.17 7.13
N LYS A 95 3.01 8.27 7.58
CA LYS A 95 3.61 9.24 8.47
C LYS A 95 2.67 9.48 9.64
N CYS A 96 3.22 9.48 10.85
CA CYS A 96 2.49 9.70 12.08
C CYS A 96 3.00 10.95 12.77
N GLU A 97 2.09 11.82 13.14
CA GLU A 97 2.34 12.95 14.03
C GLU A 97 1.38 12.83 15.21
N TYR A 98 1.88 12.90 16.43
CA TYR A 98 1.01 12.86 17.59
C TYR A 98 1.37 13.94 18.58
N ARG A 99 0.36 14.47 19.24
CA ARG A 99 0.46 15.53 20.23
C ARG A 99 -0.32 15.14 21.48
N ARG A 100 0.28 15.33 22.65
CA ARG A 100 -0.41 15.13 23.92
C ARG A 100 -1.54 16.13 24.07
N ILE A 101 -2.71 15.64 24.47
CA ILE A 101 -3.90 16.42 24.79
C ILE A 101 -4.43 15.96 26.16
N LYS A 102 -5.51 16.55 26.64
CA LYS A 102 -6.19 16.07 27.83
C LYS A 102 -6.67 14.64 27.62
N ASP A 103 -6.36 13.78 28.55
CA ASP A 103 -6.78 12.37 28.62
C ASP A 103 -6.15 11.42 27.56
N GLY A 104 -5.14 11.86 26.77
CA GLY A 104 -4.49 11.01 25.78
C GLY A 104 -3.70 11.79 24.73
N TYR A 105 -3.78 11.34 23.50
CA TYR A 105 -3.04 11.89 22.36
C TYR A 105 -3.97 12.11 21.17
N ASN A 106 -3.74 13.21 20.47
CA ASN A 106 -4.25 13.40 19.11
C ASN A 106 -3.21 12.85 18.14
N LEU A 107 -3.53 11.78 17.43
CA LEU A 107 -2.75 11.15 16.40
C LEU A 107 -3.27 11.58 15.02
N VAL A 108 -2.41 12.14 14.20
CA VAL A 108 -2.65 12.41 12.78
C VAL A 108 -1.84 11.41 11.98
N VAL A 109 -2.54 10.56 11.23
CA VAL A 109 -1.92 9.61 10.31
C VAL A 109 -2.10 10.14 8.90
N THR A 110 -1.00 10.32 8.17
CA THR A 110 -0.98 10.67 6.75
C THR A 110 -0.39 9.50 5.98
N PHE A 111 -0.97 9.14 4.85
CA PHE A 111 -0.52 7.98 4.07
C PHE A 111 -0.63 8.21 2.58
N GLU A 112 0.22 7.53 1.84
CA GLU A 112 0.19 7.43 0.38
C GLU A 112 -0.10 5.99 -0.01
N CYS A 113 -1.01 5.81 -0.96
CA CYS A 113 -1.36 4.48 -1.46
C CYS A 113 -0.60 4.17 -2.75
N TRP A 114 -0.24 2.89 -2.94
CA TRP A 114 0.27 2.42 -4.21
C TRP A 114 -0.71 2.68 -5.36
N ASP A 115 -0.20 2.97 -6.54
CA ASP A 115 -1.02 3.14 -7.75
C ASP A 115 -2.00 1.98 -7.96
N ASN A 116 -1.57 0.76 -7.67
CA ASN A 116 -2.40 -0.44 -7.82
C ASN A 116 -3.62 -0.46 -6.90
N TYR A 117 -3.58 0.16 -5.72
CA TYR A 117 -4.76 0.25 -4.85
C TYR A 117 -5.89 1.03 -5.53
N ALA A 118 -5.60 2.20 -6.09
CA ALA A 118 -6.56 3.00 -6.83
C ALA A 118 -7.09 2.25 -8.07
N ILE A 119 -6.21 1.54 -8.76
CA ILE A 119 -6.55 0.76 -9.95
C ILE A 119 -7.48 -0.41 -9.61
N ILE A 120 -7.20 -1.17 -8.55
CA ILE A 120 -8.08 -2.27 -8.10
C ILE A 120 -9.46 -1.72 -7.70
N LYS A 121 -9.49 -0.60 -6.99
CA LYS A 121 -10.73 0.06 -6.62
C LYS A 121 -11.55 0.49 -7.84
N ALA A 122 -10.90 1.11 -8.82
CA ALA A 122 -11.52 1.49 -10.09
C ALA A 122 -12.04 0.27 -10.87
N PHE A 123 -11.26 -0.81 -10.91
CA PHE A 123 -11.65 -2.06 -11.57
C PHE A 123 -12.88 -2.69 -10.90
N ASN A 124 -12.90 -2.77 -9.58
CA ASN A 124 -14.00 -3.35 -8.82
C ASN A 124 -15.30 -2.54 -8.90
N SER A 125 -15.19 -1.22 -8.94
CA SER A 125 -16.34 -0.31 -9.02
C SER A 125 -16.80 -0.06 -10.46
N GLY A 126 -15.96 -0.32 -11.45
CA GLY A 126 -16.18 0.06 -12.85
C GLY A 126 -16.04 1.56 -13.10
N ASN A 127 -15.47 2.32 -12.16
CA ASN A 127 -15.33 3.77 -12.22
C ASN A 127 -13.86 4.19 -12.22
N THR A 128 -13.39 4.72 -13.34
CA THR A 128 -12.02 5.20 -13.55
C THR A 128 -11.84 6.71 -13.39
N SER A 129 -12.90 7.46 -13.07
CA SER A 129 -12.88 8.93 -13.04
C SER A 129 -11.94 9.53 -11.98
N GLN A 130 -11.56 8.74 -10.99
CA GLN A 130 -10.66 9.14 -9.90
C GLN A 130 -9.18 8.82 -10.18
N LEU A 131 -8.90 8.11 -11.29
CA LEU A 131 -7.55 7.75 -11.65
C LEU A 131 -6.83 8.95 -12.29
N ASN A 132 -5.57 9.18 -11.90
CA ASN A 132 -4.69 10.11 -12.61
C ASN A 132 -4.20 9.50 -13.95
N SER A 133 -3.52 10.29 -14.78
CA SER A 133 -3.09 9.86 -16.12
C SER A 133 -2.19 8.62 -16.10
N ARG A 134 -1.28 8.53 -15.11
CA ARG A 134 -0.38 7.38 -14.92
C ARG A 134 -1.16 6.12 -14.53
N GLN A 135 -2.11 6.27 -13.63
CA GLN A 135 -2.98 5.17 -13.19
C GLN A 135 -3.93 4.69 -14.31
N VAL A 136 -4.42 5.60 -15.15
CA VAL A 136 -5.23 5.24 -16.33
C VAL A 136 -4.39 4.43 -17.31
N GLU A 137 -3.15 4.83 -17.59
CA GLU A 137 -2.25 4.09 -18.48
C GLU A 137 -2.00 2.67 -17.95
N LEU A 138 -1.68 2.54 -16.67
CA LEU A 138 -1.47 1.24 -16.02
C LEU A 138 -2.74 0.39 -15.97
N TYR A 139 -3.90 1.00 -15.71
CA TYR A 139 -5.20 0.33 -15.76
C TYR A 139 -5.47 -0.27 -17.14
N ASN A 140 -5.28 0.52 -18.18
CA ASN A 140 -5.48 0.06 -19.56
C ASN A 140 -4.51 -1.08 -19.92
N LYS A 141 -3.26 -1.00 -19.46
CA LYS A 141 -2.28 -2.08 -19.66
C LYS A 141 -2.69 -3.37 -18.95
N TYR A 142 -3.24 -3.28 -17.74
CA TYR A 142 -3.78 -4.46 -17.05
C TYR A 142 -4.94 -5.09 -17.82
N ILE A 143 -5.87 -4.28 -18.33
CA ILE A 143 -6.99 -4.78 -19.13
C ILE A 143 -6.49 -5.48 -20.41
N GLU A 144 -5.53 -4.87 -21.12
CA GLU A 144 -4.90 -5.42 -22.31
C GLU A 144 -4.29 -6.80 -22.02
N VAL A 145 -3.40 -6.88 -21.02
CA VAL A 145 -2.72 -8.13 -20.64
C VAL A 145 -3.70 -9.19 -20.19
N LEU A 146 -4.67 -8.83 -19.34
CA LEU A 146 -5.70 -9.79 -18.92
C LEU A 146 -6.50 -10.34 -20.09
N ALA A 147 -6.87 -9.48 -21.06
CA ALA A 147 -7.59 -9.92 -22.24
C ALA A 147 -6.74 -10.84 -23.14
N GLU A 148 -5.43 -10.63 -23.20
CA GLU A 148 -4.50 -11.44 -23.99
C GLU A 148 -4.25 -12.81 -23.36
N VAL A 149 -3.97 -12.84 -22.03
CA VAL A 149 -3.43 -14.06 -21.39
C VAL A 149 -4.50 -14.91 -20.71
N THR A 150 -5.68 -14.36 -20.38
CA THR A 150 -6.73 -15.11 -19.68
C THR A 150 -7.86 -15.54 -20.60
N SER A 151 -8.53 -16.64 -20.25
CA SER A 151 -9.68 -17.13 -20.96
C SER A 151 -10.75 -17.65 -19.98
N PRO A 152 -12.05 -17.35 -20.23
CA PRO A 152 -13.13 -17.90 -19.41
C PRO A 152 -13.29 -19.44 -19.57
N ALA A 153 -12.66 -20.03 -20.58
CA ALA A 153 -12.65 -21.48 -20.82
C ALA A 153 -11.58 -22.21 -20.00
N ARG A 154 -10.63 -21.48 -19.39
CA ARG A 154 -9.59 -22.03 -18.51
C ARG A 154 -10.05 -22.02 -17.05
N SER A 155 -9.48 -22.91 -16.26
CA SER A 155 -9.59 -22.86 -14.80
C SER A 155 -8.89 -21.62 -14.24
N ASP A 156 -9.21 -21.29 -13.00
CA ASP A 156 -8.55 -20.19 -12.29
C ASP A 156 -7.04 -20.40 -12.23
N TYR A 157 -6.59 -21.60 -11.89
CA TYR A 157 -5.18 -21.96 -11.85
C TYR A 157 -4.46 -21.78 -13.20
N GLU A 158 -5.08 -22.21 -14.30
CA GLU A 158 -4.49 -22.05 -15.64
C GLU A 158 -4.37 -20.59 -16.06
N ASN A 159 -5.32 -19.76 -15.66
CA ASN A 159 -5.24 -18.34 -15.91
C ASN A 159 -4.16 -17.68 -15.03
N GLU A 160 -4.06 -18.06 -13.74
CA GLU A 160 -2.97 -17.61 -12.86
C GLU A 160 -1.59 -17.93 -13.43
N LEU A 161 -1.42 -19.15 -13.89
CA LEU A 161 -0.16 -19.58 -14.51
C LEU A 161 0.14 -18.77 -15.77
N ALA A 162 -0.87 -18.50 -16.60
CA ALA A 162 -0.69 -17.70 -17.82
C ALA A 162 -0.29 -16.25 -17.51
N ILE A 163 -0.85 -15.64 -16.46
CA ILE A 163 -0.44 -14.31 -15.97
C ILE A 163 1.00 -14.35 -15.46
N HIS A 164 1.33 -15.35 -14.63
CA HIS A 164 2.70 -15.52 -14.12
C HIS A 164 3.71 -15.66 -15.27
N ASP A 165 3.45 -16.52 -16.25
CA ASP A 165 4.34 -16.76 -17.37
C ASP A 165 4.49 -15.51 -18.25
N TYR A 166 3.42 -14.73 -18.42
CA TYR A 166 3.49 -13.44 -19.09
C TYR A 166 4.45 -12.51 -18.34
N LEU A 167 4.30 -12.34 -17.01
CA LEU A 167 5.16 -11.46 -16.22
C LEU A 167 6.62 -11.89 -16.28
N VAL A 168 6.90 -13.17 -16.10
CA VAL A 168 8.28 -13.71 -16.11
C VAL A 168 8.93 -13.54 -17.48
N SER A 169 8.18 -13.67 -18.57
CA SER A 169 8.71 -13.56 -19.94
C SER A 169 8.87 -12.12 -20.43
N HIS A 170 8.12 -11.17 -19.89
CA HIS A 170 8.09 -9.78 -20.39
C HIS A 170 8.80 -8.79 -19.46
N ILE A 171 8.92 -9.10 -18.16
CA ILE A 171 9.57 -8.18 -17.22
C ILE A 171 11.05 -8.52 -17.12
N THR A 172 11.90 -7.55 -17.44
CA THR A 172 13.37 -7.67 -17.25
C THR A 172 13.75 -7.13 -15.88
N TYR A 173 14.40 -7.94 -15.08
CA TYR A 173 14.96 -7.51 -13.80
C TYR A 173 16.28 -6.77 -14.01
N ILE A 174 16.36 -5.53 -13.57
CA ILE A 174 17.54 -4.67 -13.69
C ILE A 174 18.13 -4.44 -12.31
N ASP A 175 19.40 -4.78 -12.16
CA ASP A 175 20.19 -4.48 -10.95
C ASP A 175 20.92 -3.14 -11.13
N ASN A 176 20.21 -2.05 -10.92
CA ASN A 176 20.77 -0.71 -11.05
C ASN A 176 20.94 0.03 -9.70
N GLY A 177 20.81 -0.69 -8.57
CA GLY A 177 20.90 -0.11 -7.23
C GLY A 177 19.81 0.90 -6.90
N GLY A 178 18.85 1.09 -7.78
CA GLY A 178 17.70 1.98 -7.61
C GLY A 178 16.49 1.24 -7.04
N SER A 179 15.71 1.94 -6.24
CA SER A 179 14.57 1.38 -5.48
C SER A 179 13.22 1.63 -6.18
N THR A 180 13.10 1.36 -7.46
CA THR A 180 11.81 1.51 -8.13
C THR A 180 11.13 0.15 -8.30
N PHE A 181 10.46 -0.29 -7.23
CA PHE A 181 9.57 -1.46 -7.26
C PHE A 181 8.14 -1.01 -7.35
N ASN A 182 7.70 -0.53 -8.50
CA ASN A 182 6.31 -0.19 -8.68
C ASN A 182 5.74 -0.89 -9.90
N ALA A 183 4.44 -1.12 -9.84
CA ALA A 183 3.72 -1.82 -10.87
C ALA A 183 3.76 -1.11 -12.24
N TYR A 184 3.87 0.22 -12.24
CA TYR A 184 3.97 1.00 -13.46
C TYR A 184 5.26 0.72 -14.22
N ASP A 185 6.40 0.74 -13.54
CA ASP A 185 7.68 0.44 -14.18
C ASP A 185 7.72 -1.00 -14.69
N ALA A 186 7.16 -1.95 -13.92
CA ALA A 186 7.09 -3.34 -14.33
C ALA A 186 6.20 -3.56 -15.57
N MET A 187 5.05 -2.93 -15.63
CA MET A 187 4.06 -3.21 -16.67
C MET A 187 4.18 -2.31 -17.90
N ILE A 188 4.59 -1.05 -17.74
CA ILE A 188 4.68 -0.08 -18.83
C ILE A 188 6.09 -0.04 -19.40
N ARG A 189 7.11 -0.04 -18.53
CA ARG A 189 8.51 0.01 -18.97
C ARG A 189 9.15 -1.36 -19.14
N LEU A 190 8.44 -2.43 -18.74
CA LEU A 190 8.85 -3.84 -18.82
C LEU A 190 10.16 -4.13 -18.08
N TYR A 191 10.45 -3.39 -17.03
CA TYR A 191 11.57 -3.69 -16.14
C TYR A 191 11.21 -3.49 -14.67
N ALA A 192 11.84 -4.25 -13.80
CA ALA A 192 11.77 -4.09 -12.36
C ALA A 192 13.20 -4.08 -11.78
N ALA A 193 13.45 -3.20 -10.82
CA ALA A 193 14.72 -3.18 -10.12
C ALA A 193 14.78 -4.34 -9.11
N VAL A 194 15.91 -5.06 -9.06
CA VAL A 194 16.16 -6.10 -8.06
C VAL A 194 16.96 -5.50 -6.91
N ILE A 195 16.49 -5.68 -5.68
CA ILE A 195 17.28 -5.33 -4.49
C ILE A 195 18.39 -6.38 -4.33
N GLN A 196 19.63 -6.02 -4.65
CA GLN A 196 20.79 -6.80 -4.27
C GLN A 196 21.04 -6.74 -2.75
N LYS A 197 20.21 -7.35 -1.95
CA LYS A 197 20.53 -7.51 -0.52
C LYS A 197 20.67 -8.98 -0.08
N VAL A 198 20.50 -9.93 -0.98
CA VAL A 198 20.52 -11.36 -0.63
C VAL A 198 21.85 -12.06 -1.03
N SER A 199 22.70 -11.46 -1.87
CA SER A 199 23.82 -12.20 -2.41
C SER A 199 25.20 -11.98 -1.75
N LYS A 200 25.32 -11.18 -0.68
CA LYS A 200 26.62 -11.03 0.00
C LYS A 200 26.91 -12.03 1.13
N HIS A 201 25.98 -12.95 1.43
CA HIS A 201 26.18 -13.93 2.49
C HIS A 201 26.12 -15.41 2.05
N LEU A 202 26.10 -15.70 0.76
CA LEU A 202 26.04 -17.11 0.29
C LEU A 202 27.30 -17.57 -0.48
N TRP A 203 28.41 -16.84 -0.41
CA TRP A 203 29.69 -17.29 -0.97
C TRP A 203 30.78 -17.24 0.10
N ILE A 204 30.60 -17.93 1.22
CA ILE A 204 31.69 -18.39 2.07
C ILE A 204 31.26 -19.77 2.60
N CYS A 205 31.48 -20.80 1.83
CA CYS A 205 31.79 -22.15 2.25
C CYS A 205 32.51 -22.85 1.11
#